data_b51eaf8abf6d1407b7ba67dc85887992
#
_entry.id   b51eaf8abf6d1407b7ba67dc85887992
#
_cell.length_a   1.000
_cell.length_b   1.000
_cell.length_c   1.000
_cell.angle_alpha   90.00
_cell.angle_beta   90.00
_cell.angle_gamma   90.00
#
_symmetry.space_group_name_H-M   'P 1'
#
loop_
_entity.id
_entity.type
_entity.pdbx_description
1 polymer ?
#
loop_
_entity_poly.entity_id
_entity_poly.type
_entity_poly.pdbx_seq_one_letter_code
_entity_poly.pdbx_strand_id
1 'polypeptide(L)'
;MEEIRKFVDEMITWAGVTGDFVPMLRHILLTIIAILLAMLSDFLCRKILVPLISKITDKTDITWDDVLLNKKVLTSACHIVPAVVIWSLMPLIYLEYPIFKEILERATGIYIVVMSVRTVLVFIGSFKGLEDSQERRSSAQQYFHTFCGVLRVLMLFVAAVVVIAILLGKNPMTLFAGLGATSAVLMLVFKDTITGLAAGVRLTSNDMLHKGDWITVKSVDANGIVEDMSLTTVKVRNFDNTIVTISPTTLVNGSFQNWIGMQKSGGRRVKRVVYFDFRSVRLVDETLKRNLLAKHFATEDSFKLKESLQKAIDKDIQEGKDIEDLKNPAALAPTNLQLYRKFMEKYLRQRPEVNTDLTLMVRHMEATQCGLPIEFYFFIKDKVWVNYEHILADIMEHAYALANEFGLKIYEQYPEQ
;
A
#
# COMPACT_ATOMS: atom_id res chain seq x y z
N MET A 1 -48.05 -38.65 -0.86
CA MET A 1 -48.53 -37.55 0.04
C MET A 1 -49.99 -37.73 0.35
N GLU A 2 -50.85 -37.95 -0.61
CA GLU A 2 -52.29 -38.30 -0.37
C GLU A 2 -52.46 -39.60 0.40
N GLU A 3 -51.62 -40.60 0.21
CA GLU A 3 -51.67 -41.87 0.93
C GLU A 3 -51.49 -41.72 2.44
N ILE A 4 -50.63 -40.82 2.89
CA ILE A 4 -50.43 -40.55 4.32
C ILE A 4 -51.67 -39.92 4.91
N ARG A 5 -52.33 -39.01 4.19
CA ARG A 5 -53.60 -38.39 4.63
C ARG A 5 -54.71 -39.40 4.72
N LYS A 6 -54.86 -40.28 3.71
CA LYS A 6 -55.83 -41.34 3.70
C LYS A 6 -55.62 -42.32 4.86
N PHE A 7 -54.35 -42.67 5.09
CA PHE A 7 -54.03 -43.57 6.23
C PHE A 7 -54.40 -42.94 7.59
N VAL A 8 -54.12 -41.61 7.75
CA VAL A 8 -54.53 -40.90 8.97
C VAL A 8 -56.03 -40.80 9.08
N ASP A 9 -56.80 -40.58 8.00
CA ASP A 9 -58.25 -40.55 7.98
C ASP A 9 -58.80 -41.92 8.32
N GLU A 10 -58.25 -43.02 7.82
CA GLU A 10 -58.63 -44.40 8.17
C GLU A 10 -58.38 -44.72 9.67
N MET A 11 -57.26 -44.26 10.20
CA MET A 11 -56.93 -44.38 11.62
C MET A 11 -57.98 -43.66 12.52
N ILE A 12 -58.35 -42.42 12.11
CA ILE A 12 -59.32 -41.59 12.84
C ILE A 12 -60.71 -42.24 12.79
N THR A 13 -61.11 -42.74 11.62
CA THR A 13 -62.38 -43.43 11.45
C THR A 13 -62.42 -44.75 12.20
N TRP A 14 -61.33 -45.52 12.24
CA TRP A 14 -61.17 -46.74 13.02
C TRP A 14 -61.25 -46.46 14.54
N ALA A 15 -60.80 -45.29 15.02
CA ALA A 15 -60.97 -44.84 16.42
C ALA A 15 -62.38 -44.39 16.77
N GLY A 16 -63.34 -44.52 15.84
CA GLY A 16 -64.78 -44.27 16.11
C GLY A 16 -65.24 -42.83 15.88
N VAL A 17 -64.38 -41.96 15.31
CA VAL A 17 -64.78 -40.58 15.00
C VAL A 17 -65.26 -40.51 13.54
N THR A 18 -66.50 -40.05 13.33
CA THR A 18 -67.12 -39.91 12.01
C THR A 18 -67.75 -38.53 11.86
N GLY A 19 -67.87 -38.03 10.63
CA GLY A 19 -68.48 -36.72 10.30
C GLY A 19 -67.47 -35.55 10.20
N ASP A 20 -67.98 -34.34 10.42
CA ASP A 20 -67.23 -33.07 10.19
C ASP A 20 -66.00 -32.87 11.13
N PHE A 21 -65.85 -33.71 12.15
CA PHE A 21 -64.70 -33.66 13.05
C PHE A 21 -63.48 -34.36 12.52
N VAL A 22 -63.53 -35.19 11.49
CA VAL A 22 -62.43 -35.96 10.93
C VAL A 22 -61.38 -35.03 10.34
N PRO A 23 -61.68 -34.02 9.50
CA PRO A 23 -60.67 -33.08 8.98
C PRO A 23 -59.98 -32.31 10.09
N MET A 24 -60.69 -31.82 11.09
CA MET A 24 -60.13 -31.08 12.22
C MET A 24 -59.15 -31.92 13.04
N LEU A 25 -59.53 -33.17 13.37
CA LEU A 25 -58.70 -34.08 14.11
C LEU A 25 -57.40 -34.47 13.28
N ARG A 26 -57.56 -34.67 11.99
CA ARG A 26 -56.46 -34.93 11.07
C ARG A 26 -55.41 -33.81 11.14
N HIS A 27 -55.82 -32.53 11.03
CA HIS A 27 -54.88 -31.41 11.10
C HIS A 27 -54.17 -31.35 12.45
N ILE A 28 -54.83 -31.55 13.53
CA ILE A 28 -54.26 -31.61 14.88
C ILE A 28 -53.27 -32.77 14.99
N LEU A 29 -53.58 -33.94 14.53
CA LEU A 29 -52.77 -35.14 14.61
C LEU A 29 -51.50 -34.98 13.74
N LEU A 30 -51.66 -34.53 12.49
CA LEU A 30 -50.54 -34.27 11.59
C LEU A 30 -49.62 -33.17 12.13
N THR A 31 -50.16 -32.14 12.76
CA THR A 31 -49.37 -31.08 13.41
C THR A 31 -48.55 -31.63 14.59
N ILE A 32 -49.17 -32.48 15.43
CA ILE A 32 -48.46 -33.15 16.52
C ILE A 32 -47.34 -34.05 16.00
N ILE A 33 -47.63 -34.85 14.96
CA ILE A 33 -46.61 -35.69 14.31
C ILE A 33 -45.48 -34.86 13.76
N ALA A 34 -45.75 -33.73 13.09
CA ALA A 34 -44.72 -32.85 12.57
C ALA A 34 -43.82 -32.25 13.67
N ILE A 35 -44.45 -31.85 14.80
CA ILE A 35 -43.70 -31.35 15.95
C ILE A 35 -42.83 -32.47 16.55
N LEU A 36 -43.36 -33.69 16.70
CA LEU A 36 -42.59 -34.83 17.20
C LEU A 36 -41.42 -35.18 16.28
N LEU A 37 -41.63 -35.18 14.96
CA LEU A 37 -40.55 -35.39 13.97
C LEU A 37 -39.51 -34.28 14.02
N ALA A 38 -39.90 -33.03 14.17
CA ALA A 38 -39.00 -31.91 14.35
C ALA A 38 -38.20 -32.05 15.66
N MET A 39 -38.81 -32.40 16.76
CA MET A 39 -38.11 -32.66 18.03
C MET A 39 -37.17 -33.87 17.93
N LEU A 40 -37.58 -34.93 17.26
CA LEU A 40 -36.74 -36.11 17.03
C LEU A 40 -35.51 -35.74 16.15
N SER A 41 -35.72 -34.95 15.10
CA SER A 41 -34.61 -34.49 14.24
C SER A 41 -33.65 -33.61 15.02
N ASP A 42 -34.12 -32.69 15.87
CA ASP A 42 -33.27 -31.88 16.75
C ASP A 42 -32.46 -32.75 17.72
N PHE A 43 -33.11 -33.73 18.35
CA PHE A 43 -32.46 -34.67 19.25
C PHE A 43 -31.37 -35.50 18.54
N LEU A 44 -31.66 -36.05 17.36
CA LEU A 44 -30.73 -36.82 16.56
C LEU A 44 -29.51 -35.94 16.15
N CYS A 45 -29.77 -34.73 15.69
CA CYS A 45 -28.71 -33.81 15.31
C CYS A 45 -27.83 -33.46 16.51
N ARG A 46 -28.38 -33.07 17.63
CA ARG A 46 -27.58 -32.59 18.78
C ARG A 46 -26.93 -33.72 19.57
N LYS A 47 -27.59 -34.86 19.76
CA LYS A 47 -27.09 -35.96 20.59
C LYS A 47 -26.31 -37.02 19.83
N ILE A 48 -26.50 -37.13 18.51
CA ILE A 48 -25.82 -38.15 17.70
C ILE A 48 -24.88 -37.53 16.69
N LEU A 49 -25.35 -36.61 15.82
CA LEU A 49 -24.54 -36.06 14.77
C LEU A 49 -23.42 -35.15 15.29
N VAL A 50 -23.73 -34.22 16.19
CA VAL A 50 -22.72 -33.29 16.72
C VAL A 50 -21.60 -34.02 17.46
N PRO A 51 -21.82 -34.94 18.39
CA PRO A 51 -20.77 -35.69 19.06
C PRO A 51 -19.98 -36.61 18.10
N LEU A 52 -20.65 -37.18 17.09
CA LEU A 52 -20.03 -38.05 16.12
C LEU A 52 -19.04 -37.26 15.25
N ILE A 53 -19.46 -36.09 14.72
CA ILE A 53 -18.61 -35.21 13.93
C ILE A 53 -17.46 -34.70 14.80
N SER A 54 -17.70 -34.20 16.00
CA SER A 54 -16.66 -33.75 16.92
C SER A 54 -15.62 -34.81 17.22
N LYS A 55 -16.05 -36.09 17.43
CA LYS A 55 -15.12 -37.20 17.66
C LYS A 55 -14.31 -37.61 16.45
N ILE A 56 -14.77 -37.32 15.24
CA ILE A 56 -14.01 -37.51 13.99
C ILE A 56 -12.98 -36.40 13.85
N THR A 57 -13.36 -35.15 14.11
CA THR A 57 -12.52 -33.97 14.05
C THR A 57 -11.38 -34.06 15.05
N ASP A 58 -11.62 -34.48 16.30
CA ASP A 58 -10.60 -34.67 17.34
C ASP A 58 -9.50 -35.71 16.98
N LYS A 59 -9.71 -36.50 15.91
CA LYS A 59 -8.73 -37.48 15.40
C LYS A 59 -7.91 -37.00 14.21
N THR A 60 -8.21 -35.82 13.69
CA THR A 60 -7.56 -35.27 12.50
C THR A 60 -6.56 -34.20 12.91
N ASP A 61 -5.30 -34.30 12.47
CA ASP A 61 -4.21 -33.34 12.78
C ASP A 61 -4.35 -32.00 12.01
N ILE A 62 -5.51 -31.70 11.46
CA ILE A 62 -5.75 -30.53 10.60
C ILE A 62 -6.43 -29.44 11.41
N THR A 63 -5.75 -28.32 11.62
CA THR A 63 -6.25 -27.17 12.42
C THR A 63 -7.48 -26.46 11.83
N TRP A 64 -7.75 -26.61 10.55
CA TRP A 64 -8.92 -26.01 9.88
C TRP A 64 -10.24 -26.71 10.22
N ASP A 65 -10.19 -28.00 10.51
CA ASP A 65 -11.36 -28.80 10.89
C ASP A 65 -11.91 -28.36 12.23
N ASP A 66 -11.06 -28.00 13.18
CA ASP A 66 -11.42 -27.52 14.52
C ASP A 66 -12.24 -26.23 14.49
N VAL A 67 -12.01 -25.38 13.47
CA VAL A 67 -12.75 -24.13 13.27
C VAL A 67 -14.07 -24.36 12.56
N LEU A 68 -14.04 -25.11 11.45
CA LEU A 68 -15.21 -25.41 10.62
C LEU A 68 -16.24 -26.23 11.37
N LEU A 69 -15.77 -27.23 12.13
CA LEU A 69 -16.60 -28.22 12.82
C LEU A 69 -16.66 -27.97 14.32
N ASN A 70 -16.39 -26.74 14.76
CA ASN A 70 -16.54 -26.37 16.17
C ASN A 70 -17.94 -26.70 16.68
N LYS A 71 -18.01 -27.30 17.87
CA LYS A 71 -19.25 -27.70 18.54
C LYS A 71 -20.30 -26.57 18.59
N LYS A 72 -19.86 -25.30 18.71
CA LYS A 72 -20.76 -24.13 18.72
C LYS A 72 -21.41 -23.91 17.35
N VAL A 73 -20.64 -24.08 16.27
CA VAL A 73 -21.11 -23.93 14.87
C VAL A 73 -22.08 -25.05 14.55
N LEU A 74 -21.70 -26.30 14.84
CA LEU A 74 -22.53 -27.47 14.61
C LEU A 74 -23.87 -27.39 15.39
N THR A 75 -23.83 -27.00 16.66
CA THR A 75 -25.02 -26.81 17.47
C THR A 75 -25.90 -25.69 16.91
N SER A 76 -25.34 -24.61 16.39
CA SER A 76 -26.09 -23.54 15.74
C SER A 76 -26.75 -24.02 14.46
N ALA A 77 -26.06 -24.81 13.64
CA ALA A 77 -26.59 -25.41 12.42
C ALA A 77 -27.76 -26.41 12.71
N CYS A 78 -27.67 -27.15 13.80
CA CYS A 78 -28.72 -28.08 14.19
C CYS A 78 -30.10 -27.41 14.40
N HIS A 79 -30.16 -26.12 14.72
CA HIS A 79 -31.44 -25.41 14.86
C HIS A 79 -32.17 -25.21 13.52
N ILE A 80 -31.49 -25.34 12.40
CA ILE A 80 -32.09 -25.22 11.06
C ILE A 80 -32.86 -26.49 10.71
N VAL A 81 -32.37 -27.66 11.12
CA VAL A 81 -32.90 -28.95 10.70
C VAL A 81 -34.40 -29.15 11.11
N PRO A 82 -34.82 -28.88 12.36
CA PRO A 82 -36.23 -28.96 12.73
C PRO A 82 -37.12 -28.03 11.90
N ALA A 83 -36.63 -26.83 11.60
CA ALA A 83 -37.39 -25.87 10.81
C ALA A 83 -37.56 -26.34 9.35
N VAL A 84 -36.52 -26.96 8.76
CA VAL A 84 -36.62 -27.57 7.42
C VAL A 84 -37.59 -28.73 7.41
N VAL A 85 -37.60 -29.56 8.46
CA VAL A 85 -38.58 -30.65 8.62
C VAL A 85 -40.01 -30.09 8.68
N ILE A 86 -40.25 -29.09 9.51
CA ILE A 86 -41.57 -28.43 9.59
C ILE A 86 -41.95 -27.82 8.24
N TRP A 87 -41.04 -27.08 7.60
CA TRP A 87 -41.29 -26.44 6.31
C TRP A 87 -41.64 -27.44 5.20
N SER A 88 -41.00 -28.61 5.16
CA SER A 88 -41.28 -29.67 4.19
C SER A 88 -42.63 -30.40 4.44
N LEU A 89 -43.13 -30.41 5.70
CA LEU A 89 -44.40 -31.03 6.07
C LEU A 89 -45.60 -30.07 5.96
N MET A 90 -45.37 -28.75 5.93
CA MET A 90 -46.44 -27.75 5.84
C MET A 90 -47.42 -27.96 4.69
N PRO A 91 -46.99 -28.27 3.44
CA PRO A 91 -47.93 -28.51 2.34
C PRO A 91 -48.85 -29.71 2.59
N LEU A 92 -48.39 -30.69 3.38
CA LEU A 92 -49.19 -31.88 3.74
C LEU A 92 -50.29 -31.57 4.77
N ILE A 93 -49.91 -30.71 5.75
CA ILE A 93 -50.77 -30.44 6.90
C ILE A 93 -51.88 -29.44 6.55
N TYR A 94 -51.53 -28.32 5.90
CA TYR A 94 -52.41 -27.16 5.72
C TYR A 94 -52.87 -26.98 4.25
N LEU A 95 -53.10 -28.09 3.51
CA LEU A 95 -53.57 -28.03 2.13
C LEU A 95 -54.92 -27.33 1.99
N GLU A 96 -55.80 -27.52 2.95
CA GLU A 96 -57.19 -27.01 2.99
C GLU A 96 -57.26 -25.56 3.52
N TYR A 97 -56.19 -25.04 4.11
CA TYR A 97 -56.11 -23.69 4.69
C TYR A 97 -54.97 -22.86 4.06
N PRO A 98 -55.17 -22.35 2.82
CA PRO A 98 -54.09 -21.73 2.07
C PRO A 98 -53.48 -20.50 2.77
N ILE A 99 -54.29 -19.70 3.46
CA ILE A 99 -53.84 -18.52 4.19
C ILE A 99 -52.92 -18.88 5.35
N PHE A 100 -53.31 -19.86 6.16
CA PHE A 100 -52.49 -20.34 7.28
C PHE A 100 -51.19 -20.99 6.79
N LYS A 101 -51.27 -21.77 5.71
CA LYS A 101 -50.11 -22.37 5.07
C LYS A 101 -49.10 -21.28 4.65
N GLU A 102 -49.55 -20.24 3.94
CA GLU A 102 -48.70 -19.18 3.48
C GLU A 102 -48.01 -18.40 4.61
N ILE A 103 -48.78 -18.08 5.68
CA ILE A 103 -48.20 -17.38 6.86
C ILE A 103 -47.14 -18.24 7.54
N LEU A 104 -47.42 -19.52 7.76
CA LEU A 104 -46.51 -20.45 8.42
C LEU A 104 -45.25 -20.74 7.56
N GLU A 105 -45.40 -20.91 6.24
CA GLU A 105 -44.29 -21.07 5.31
C GLU A 105 -43.37 -19.84 5.33
N ARG A 106 -43.91 -18.63 5.30
CA ARG A 106 -43.15 -17.39 5.41
C ARG A 106 -42.46 -17.29 6.78
N ALA A 107 -43.15 -17.56 7.88
CA ALA A 107 -42.57 -17.51 9.22
C ALA A 107 -41.42 -18.52 9.39
N THR A 108 -41.63 -19.76 8.92
CA THR A 108 -40.61 -20.82 8.96
C THR A 108 -39.40 -20.45 8.03
N GLY A 109 -39.69 -19.92 6.85
CA GLY A 109 -38.66 -19.44 5.94
C GLY A 109 -37.79 -18.33 6.57
N ILE A 110 -38.40 -17.35 7.22
CA ILE A 110 -37.68 -16.29 7.96
C ILE A 110 -36.83 -16.89 9.08
N TYR A 111 -37.39 -17.85 9.85
CA TYR A 111 -36.64 -18.52 10.91
C TYR A 111 -35.40 -19.26 10.36
N ILE A 112 -35.54 -19.97 9.23
CA ILE A 112 -34.43 -20.66 8.57
C ILE A 112 -33.34 -19.63 8.16
N VAL A 113 -33.73 -18.51 7.56
CA VAL A 113 -32.79 -17.45 7.19
C VAL A 113 -32.05 -16.89 8.41
N VAL A 114 -32.78 -16.56 9.48
CA VAL A 114 -32.19 -16.01 10.72
C VAL A 114 -31.20 -17.01 11.34
N MET A 115 -31.58 -18.29 11.41
CA MET A 115 -30.69 -19.33 11.98
C MET A 115 -29.50 -19.65 11.09
N SER A 116 -29.64 -19.58 9.75
CA SER A 116 -28.55 -19.73 8.83
C SER A 116 -27.53 -18.59 8.99
N VAL A 117 -28.00 -17.35 9.07
CA VAL A 117 -27.13 -16.17 9.33
C VAL A 117 -26.43 -16.29 10.68
N ARG A 118 -27.20 -16.68 11.75
CA ARG A 118 -26.60 -16.92 13.07
C ARG A 118 -25.49 -17.96 13.01
N THR A 119 -25.69 -19.04 12.27
CA THR A 119 -24.69 -20.11 12.11
C THR A 119 -23.42 -19.56 11.42
N VAL A 120 -23.59 -18.78 10.35
CA VAL A 120 -22.45 -18.12 9.67
C VAL A 120 -21.76 -17.12 10.60
N LEU A 121 -22.50 -16.34 11.39
CA LEU A 121 -21.91 -15.40 12.34
C LEU A 121 -21.13 -16.10 13.46
N VAL A 122 -21.63 -17.24 13.96
CA VAL A 122 -20.92 -18.08 14.94
C VAL A 122 -19.66 -18.68 14.31
N PHE A 123 -19.75 -19.12 13.05
CA PHE A 123 -18.59 -19.60 12.28
C PHE A 123 -17.52 -18.53 12.13
N ILE A 124 -17.86 -17.31 11.67
CA ILE A 124 -16.95 -16.18 11.61
C ILE A 124 -16.35 -15.87 13.00
N GLY A 125 -17.15 -16.02 14.06
CA GLY A 125 -16.69 -15.82 15.44
C GLY A 125 -15.69 -16.89 15.91
N SER A 126 -15.79 -18.10 15.38
CA SER A 126 -14.87 -19.20 15.76
C SER A 126 -13.43 -18.98 15.30
N PHE A 127 -13.23 -18.25 14.19
CA PHE A 127 -11.90 -17.84 13.76
C PHE A 127 -11.20 -16.88 14.74
N LYS A 128 -11.96 -16.09 15.51
CA LYS A 128 -11.38 -15.21 16.53
C LYS A 128 -10.78 -15.96 17.72
N GLY A 129 -11.31 -17.12 18.04
CA GLY A 129 -10.85 -17.92 19.18
C GLY A 129 -9.50 -18.62 18.96
N LEU A 130 -9.06 -18.79 17.73
CA LEU A 130 -7.76 -19.36 17.39
C LEU A 130 -6.60 -18.37 17.59
N GLU A 131 -6.89 -17.07 17.58
CA GLU A 131 -5.89 -16.01 17.62
C GLU A 131 -5.50 -15.57 19.02
N ASP A 132 -6.35 -15.79 20.02
CA ASP A 132 -6.09 -15.41 21.42
C ASP A 132 -4.96 -16.24 22.09
N SER A 133 -4.48 -17.29 21.43
CA SER A 133 -3.40 -18.15 21.95
C SER A 133 -1.99 -17.70 21.59
N GLN A 134 -1.78 -16.61 20.83
CA GLN A 134 -0.47 -16.08 20.49
C GLN A 134 -0.27 -14.62 20.94
N GLU A 135 0.64 -14.39 21.84
CA GLU A 135 0.95 -13.12 22.54
C GLU A 135 1.48 -11.96 21.67
N ARG A 136 1.54 -12.07 20.35
CA ARG A 136 1.96 -10.96 19.46
C ARG A 136 0.86 -10.60 18.47
N ARG A 137 0.19 -9.49 18.70
CA ARG A 137 -0.69 -8.83 17.73
C ARG A 137 0.10 -8.44 16.47
N SER A 138 0.03 -9.26 15.44
CA SER A 138 0.61 -8.90 14.14
C SER A 138 -0.38 -7.99 13.39
N SER A 139 0.14 -7.11 12.52
CA SER A 139 -0.68 -6.24 11.64
C SER A 139 -1.69 -7.06 10.81
N ALA A 140 -1.35 -8.30 10.46
CA ALA A 140 -2.23 -9.22 9.75
C ALA A 140 -3.53 -9.54 10.53
N GLN A 141 -3.46 -9.66 11.86
CA GLN A 141 -4.62 -9.93 12.72
C GLN A 141 -5.62 -8.77 12.73
N GLN A 142 -5.12 -7.54 12.72
CA GLN A 142 -5.98 -6.35 12.67
C GLN A 142 -6.74 -6.27 11.34
N TYR A 143 -6.09 -6.58 10.21
CA TYR A 143 -6.74 -6.65 8.90
C TYR A 143 -7.79 -7.75 8.85
N PHE A 144 -7.49 -8.93 9.39
CA PHE A 144 -8.43 -10.06 9.44
C PHE A 144 -9.68 -9.73 10.27
N HIS A 145 -9.50 -9.09 11.44
CA HIS A 145 -10.61 -8.65 12.29
C HIS A 145 -11.54 -7.67 11.56
N THR A 146 -10.95 -6.71 10.85
CA THR A 146 -11.69 -5.73 10.03
C THR A 146 -12.44 -6.42 8.90
N PHE A 147 -11.80 -7.37 8.22
CA PHE A 147 -12.42 -8.17 7.16
C PHE A 147 -13.65 -8.97 7.67
N CYS A 148 -13.51 -9.65 8.82
CA CYS A 148 -14.63 -10.36 9.46
C CYS A 148 -15.77 -9.39 9.84
N GLY A 149 -15.46 -8.16 10.22
CA GLY A 149 -16.45 -7.12 10.47
C GLY A 149 -17.26 -6.76 9.23
N VAL A 150 -16.58 -6.52 8.11
CA VAL A 150 -17.21 -6.23 6.82
C VAL A 150 -18.08 -7.40 6.36
N LEU A 151 -17.56 -8.64 6.46
CA LEU A 151 -18.31 -9.84 6.08
C LEU A 151 -19.60 -10.01 6.91
N ARG A 152 -19.54 -9.68 8.21
CA ARG A 152 -20.73 -9.69 9.08
C ARG A 152 -21.80 -8.71 8.59
N VAL A 153 -21.41 -7.48 8.27
CA VAL A 153 -22.35 -6.45 7.77
C VAL A 153 -22.96 -6.89 6.45
N LEU A 154 -22.16 -7.44 5.54
CA LEU A 154 -22.64 -7.95 4.25
C LEU A 154 -23.65 -9.09 4.43
N MET A 155 -23.37 -10.03 5.33
CA MET A 155 -24.28 -11.15 5.62
C MET A 155 -25.60 -10.67 6.23
N LEU A 156 -25.57 -9.69 7.13
CA LEU A 156 -26.78 -9.10 7.70
C LEU A 156 -27.60 -8.36 6.63
N PHE A 157 -26.95 -7.65 5.72
CA PHE A 157 -27.61 -6.99 4.60
C PHE A 157 -28.32 -8.00 3.68
N VAL A 158 -27.61 -9.06 3.26
CA VAL A 158 -28.20 -10.14 2.45
C VAL A 158 -29.40 -10.77 3.15
N ALA A 159 -29.26 -11.07 4.44
CA ALA A 159 -30.35 -11.62 5.25
C ALA A 159 -31.57 -10.69 5.28
N ALA A 160 -31.36 -9.40 5.50
CA ALA A 160 -32.44 -8.42 5.52
C ALA A 160 -33.19 -8.38 4.18
N VAL A 161 -32.49 -8.38 3.06
CA VAL A 161 -33.11 -8.41 1.71
C VAL A 161 -33.93 -9.70 1.52
N VAL A 162 -33.39 -10.86 1.92
CA VAL A 162 -34.09 -12.14 1.80
C VAL A 162 -35.35 -12.17 2.68
N VAL A 163 -35.25 -11.69 3.93
CA VAL A 163 -36.41 -11.60 4.84
C VAL A 163 -37.50 -10.69 4.28
N ILE A 164 -37.09 -9.50 3.74
CA ILE A 164 -38.05 -8.58 3.11
C ILE A 164 -38.70 -9.25 1.88
N ALA A 165 -37.92 -9.98 1.07
CA ALA A 165 -38.46 -10.71 -0.09
C ALA A 165 -39.52 -11.72 0.33
N ILE A 166 -39.26 -12.51 1.39
CA ILE A 166 -40.20 -13.50 1.93
C ILE A 166 -41.48 -12.81 2.44
N LEU A 167 -41.35 -11.71 3.20
CA LEU A 167 -42.49 -10.92 3.69
C LEU A 167 -43.38 -10.40 2.57
N LEU A 168 -42.76 -9.90 1.50
CA LEU A 168 -43.44 -9.35 0.32
C LEU A 168 -43.96 -10.43 -0.64
N GLY A 169 -43.62 -11.71 -0.41
CA GLY A 169 -43.95 -12.81 -1.34
C GLY A 169 -43.26 -12.67 -2.69
N LYS A 170 -42.10 -12.02 -2.75
CA LYS A 170 -41.32 -11.78 -3.97
C LYS A 170 -40.06 -12.65 -4.03
N ASN A 171 -39.55 -12.90 -5.22
CA ASN A 171 -38.31 -13.63 -5.39
C ASN A 171 -37.14 -12.75 -4.90
N PRO A 172 -36.28 -13.20 -3.98
CA PRO A 172 -35.12 -12.46 -3.51
C PRO A 172 -34.19 -11.99 -4.65
N MET A 173 -34.02 -12.79 -5.72
CA MET A 173 -33.18 -12.44 -6.85
C MET A 173 -33.68 -11.20 -7.60
N THR A 174 -35.00 -11.00 -7.67
CA THR A 174 -35.59 -9.80 -8.30
C THR A 174 -35.26 -8.55 -7.49
N LEU A 175 -35.31 -8.64 -6.15
CA LEU A 175 -34.91 -7.52 -5.28
C LEU A 175 -33.42 -7.24 -5.38
N PHE A 176 -32.58 -8.26 -5.39
CA PHE A 176 -31.13 -8.08 -5.60
C PHE A 176 -30.82 -7.48 -6.96
N ALA A 177 -31.48 -7.90 -8.03
CA ALA A 177 -31.30 -7.32 -9.36
C ALA A 177 -31.66 -5.82 -9.39
N GLY A 178 -32.81 -5.46 -8.79
CA GLY A 178 -33.23 -4.05 -8.69
C GLY A 178 -32.25 -3.21 -7.86
N LEU A 179 -31.87 -3.70 -6.66
CA LEU A 179 -30.89 -3.02 -5.82
C LEU A 179 -29.53 -2.91 -6.49
N GLY A 180 -29.08 -3.97 -7.19
CA GLY A 180 -27.82 -3.98 -7.93
C GLY A 180 -27.80 -2.97 -9.05
N ALA A 181 -28.85 -2.89 -9.86
CA ALA A 181 -28.97 -1.91 -10.95
C ALA A 181 -28.94 -0.47 -10.41
N THR A 182 -29.71 -0.18 -9.36
CA THR A 182 -29.74 1.14 -8.72
C THR A 182 -28.37 1.49 -8.13
N SER A 183 -27.73 0.53 -7.42
CA SER A 183 -26.39 0.73 -6.83
C SER A 183 -25.33 0.98 -7.89
N ALA A 184 -25.40 0.33 -9.06
CA ALA A 184 -24.47 0.56 -10.16
C ALA A 184 -24.57 1.99 -10.70
N VAL A 185 -25.78 2.51 -10.86
CA VAL A 185 -26.01 3.89 -11.28
C VAL A 185 -25.51 4.88 -10.23
N LEU A 186 -25.82 4.65 -8.96
CA LEU A 186 -25.33 5.49 -7.86
C LEU A 186 -23.80 5.48 -7.78
N MET A 187 -23.18 4.29 -7.90
CA MET A 187 -21.73 4.16 -7.89
C MET A 187 -21.08 4.94 -9.05
N LEU A 188 -21.71 4.92 -10.24
CA LEU A 188 -21.21 5.68 -11.38
C LEU A 188 -21.27 7.19 -11.12
N VAL A 189 -22.37 7.69 -10.54
CA VAL A 189 -22.54 9.11 -10.20
C VAL A 189 -21.55 9.57 -9.14
N PHE A 190 -21.30 8.76 -8.12
CA PHE A 190 -20.42 9.12 -6.99
C PHE A 190 -18.98 8.61 -7.13
N LYS A 191 -18.64 7.98 -8.25
CA LYS A 191 -17.32 7.38 -8.48
C LYS A 191 -16.17 8.33 -8.16
N ASP A 192 -16.20 9.52 -8.71
CA ASP A 192 -15.11 10.49 -8.58
C ASP A 192 -15.03 11.03 -7.15
N THR A 193 -16.17 11.24 -6.51
CA THR A 193 -16.23 11.67 -5.10
C THR A 193 -15.64 10.61 -4.16
N ILE A 194 -16.02 9.34 -4.35
CA ILE A 194 -15.51 8.24 -3.53
C ILE A 194 -14.00 8.05 -3.77
N THR A 195 -13.56 8.12 -5.02
CA THR A 195 -12.14 8.01 -5.37
C THR A 195 -11.34 9.17 -4.80
N GLY A 196 -11.86 10.39 -4.87
CA GLY A 196 -11.24 11.58 -4.27
C GLY A 196 -11.09 11.48 -2.75
N LEU A 197 -12.16 11.05 -2.07
CA LEU A 197 -12.15 10.81 -0.63
C LEU A 197 -11.13 9.73 -0.24
N ALA A 198 -11.13 8.60 -0.93
CA ALA A 198 -10.18 7.51 -0.69
C ALA A 198 -8.73 7.95 -0.90
N ALA A 199 -8.46 8.77 -1.93
CA ALA A 199 -7.15 9.35 -2.17
C ALA A 199 -6.73 10.32 -1.06
N GLY A 200 -7.64 11.18 -0.58
CA GLY A 200 -7.38 12.09 0.55
C GLY A 200 -7.01 11.35 1.83
N VAL A 201 -7.78 10.30 2.17
CA VAL A 201 -7.47 9.42 3.32
C VAL A 201 -6.11 8.76 3.14
N ARG A 202 -5.79 8.28 1.94
CA ARG A 202 -4.54 7.61 1.63
C ARG A 202 -3.32 8.53 1.77
N LEU A 203 -3.42 9.79 1.32
CA LEU A 203 -2.36 10.79 1.49
C LEU A 203 -2.02 11.02 2.97
N THR A 204 -3.06 11.14 3.82
CA THR A 204 -2.90 11.41 5.25
C THR A 204 -2.45 10.17 6.02
N SER A 205 -3.08 9.01 5.78
CA SER A 205 -2.79 7.77 6.53
C SER A 205 -1.40 7.21 6.25
N ASN A 206 -0.82 7.49 5.08
CA ASN A 206 0.51 7.02 4.71
C ASN A 206 1.59 8.09 4.94
N ASP A 207 1.30 9.17 5.64
CA ASP A 207 2.24 10.27 5.91
C ASP A 207 2.89 10.83 4.63
N MET A 208 2.16 10.81 3.49
CA MET A 208 2.73 11.22 2.21
C MET A 208 2.81 12.75 2.09
N LEU A 209 1.88 13.48 2.72
CA LEU A 209 1.74 14.92 2.58
C LEU A 209 1.06 15.53 3.80
N HIS A 210 1.60 16.68 4.26
CA HIS A 210 1.05 17.47 5.33
C HIS A 210 0.96 18.95 4.96
N LYS A 211 0.10 19.67 5.68
CA LYS A 211 0.07 21.13 5.62
C LYS A 211 1.42 21.70 6.06
N GLY A 212 1.96 22.62 5.28
CA GLY A 212 3.29 23.22 5.50
C GLY A 212 4.42 22.53 4.73
N ASP A 213 4.19 21.36 4.12
CA ASP A 213 5.19 20.71 3.29
C ASP A 213 5.46 21.51 2.02
N TRP A 214 6.72 21.59 1.63
CA TRP A 214 7.10 22.04 0.31
C TRP A 214 7.04 20.88 -0.67
N ILE A 215 6.23 21.02 -1.73
CA ILE A 215 6.10 20.02 -2.78
C ILE A 215 6.32 20.59 -4.17
N THR A 216 6.73 19.72 -5.07
CA THR A 216 6.80 19.99 -6.52
C THR A 216 5.98 18.95 -7.26
N VAL A 217 4.97 19.40 -8.03
CA VAL A 217 4.12 18.56 -8.88
C VAL A 217 4.19 19.08 -10.30
N LYS A 218 5.08 18.49 -11.10
CA LYS A 218 5.39 18.99 -12.47
C LYS A 218 4.19 18.93 -13.41
N SER A 219 3.30 17.95 -13.23
CA SER A 219 2.13 17.75 -14.12
C SER A 219 1.10 18.86 -14.06
N VAL A 220 1.10 19.66 -12.98
CA VAL A 220 0.17 20.76 -12.75
C VAL A 220 0.88 22.08 -12.43
N ASP A 221 2.19 22.13 -12.69
CA ASP A 221 3.06 23.29 -12.44
C ASP A 221 2.95 23.86 -11.02
N ALA A 222 2.85 22.96 -10.04
CA ALA A 222 2.86 23.34 -8.64
C ALA A 222 4.26 23.16 -8.05
N ASN A 223 4.82 24.25 -7.49
CA ASN A 223 6.09 24.25 -6.76
C ASN A 223 6.01 25.25 -5.61
N GLY A 224 5.67 24.78 -4.43
CA GLY A 224 5.42 25.67 -3.29
C GLY A 224 5.03 24.93 -2.02
N ILE A 225 4.43 25.67 -1.10
CA ILE A 225 4.05 25.19 0.22
C ILE A 225 2.56 24.78 0.23
N VAL A 226 2.26 23.63 0.81
CA VAL A 226 0.89 23.19 1.05
C VAL A 226 0.24 24.11 2.06
N GLU A 227 -0.66 24.96 1.60
CA GLU A 227 -1.35 25.95 2.43
C GLU A 227 -2.53 25.34 3.19
N ASP A 228 -3.28 24.49 2.49
CA ASP A 228 -4.46 23.83 3.04
C ASP A 228 -4.67 22.48 2.41
N MET A 229 -5.22 21.55 3.20
CA MET A 229 -5.47 20.18 2.78
C MET A 229 -6.81 19.71 3.33
N SER A 230 -7.71 19.37 2.44
CA SER A 230 -9.00 18.75 2.74
C SER A 230 -9.06 17.33 2.14
N LEU A 231 -10.14 16.60 2.42
CA LEU A 231 -10.34 15.26 1.87
C LEU A 231 -10.50 15.26 0.33
N THR A 232 -10.87 16.38 -0.25
CA THR A 232 -11.17 16.50 -1.69
C THR A 232 -10.23 17.42 -2.45
N THR A 233 -9.47 18.28 -1.74
CA THR A 233 -8.61 19.28 -2.37
C THR A 233 -7.34 19.51 -1.57
N VAL A 234 -6.23 19.75 -2.27
CA VAL A 234 -4.96 20.23 -1.73
C VAL A 234 -4.63 21.57 -2.39
N LYS A 235 -4.42 22.62 -1.58
CA LYS A 235 -4.03 23.94 -2.07
C LYS A 235 -2.53 24.14 -1.85
N VAL A 236 -1.82 24.44 -2.92
CA VAL A 236 -0.39 24.73 -2.90
C VAL A 236 -0.19 26.19 -3.26
N ARG A 237 0.46 26.95 -2.38
CA ARG A 237 0.91 28.30 -2.67
C ARG A 237 2.31 28.20 -3.28
N ASN A 238 2.42 28.50 -4.57
CA ASN A 238 3.67 28.59 -5.29
C ASN A 238 4.55 29.73 -4.77
N PHE A 239 5.85 29.69 -5.07
CA PHE A 239 6.79 30.73 -4.68
C PHE A 239 6.57 32.09 -5.39
N ASP A 240 5.80 32.10 -6.48
CA ASP A 240 5.30 33.32 -7.16
C ASP A 240 4.00 33.87 -6.55
N ASN A 241 3.56 33.32 -5.41
CA ASN A 241 2.32 33.61 -4.71
C ASN A 241 1.01 33.18 -5.41
N THR A 242 1.08 32.47 -6.53
CA THR A 242 -0.10 31.84 -7.12
C THR A 242 -0.57 30.66 -6.29
N ILE A 243 -1.87 30.33 -6.34
CA ILE A 243 -2.41 29.17 -5.65
C ILE A 243 -2.87 28.14 -6.69
N VAL A 244 -2.29 26.96 -6.61
CA VAL A 244 -2.70 25.81 -7.40
C VAL A 244 -3.54 24.88 -6.53
N THR A 245 -4.76 24.55 -7.00
CA THR A 245 -5.64 23.60 -6.33
C THR A 245 -5.55 22.25 -7.03
N ILE A 246 -5.14 21.22 -6.30
CA ILE A 246 -4.86 19.89 -6.81
C ILE A 246 -5.82 18.88 -6.20
N SER A 247 -6.37 17.98 -7.00
CA SER A 247 -7.15 16.85 -6.50
C SER A 247 -6.22 15.84 -5.79
N PRO A 248 -6.60 15.29 -4.62
CA PRO A 248 -5.87 14.19 -3.99
C PRO A 248 -5.61 13.01 -4.92
N THR A 249 -6.52 12.71 -5.83
CA THR A 249 -6.36 11.66 -6.85
C THR A 249 -5.19 11.92 -7.78
N THR A 250 -4.94 13.16 -8.16
CA THR A 250 -3.79 13.55 -9.00
C THR A 250 -2.47 13.26 -8.28
N LEU A 251 -2.40 13.52 -6.97
CA LEU A 251 -1.21 13.28 -6.16
C LEU A 251 -0.96 11.78 -5.92
N VAL A 252 -2.04 11.01 -5.67
CA VAL A 252 -1.92 9.56 -5.39
C VAL A 252 -1.65 8.74 -6.65
N ASN A 253 -2.26 9.10 -7.78
CA ASN A 253 -2.09 8.39 -9.06
C ASN A 253 -0.88 8.86 -9.85
N GLY A 254 -0.38 10.07 -9.58
CA GLY A 254 0.80 10.64 -10.18
C GLY A 254 2.03 10.52 -9.28
N SER A 255 3.10 11.23 -9.67
CA SER A 255 4.28 11.39 -8.85
C SER A 255 4.44 12.86 -8.44
N PHE A 256 4.78 13.08 -7.19
CA PHE A 256 5.17 14.39 -6.68
C PHE A 256 6.43 14.27 -5.84
N GLN A 257 7.18 15.35 -5.75
CA GLN A 257 8.38 15.43 -4.91
C GLN A 257 8.01 16.19 -3.63
N ASN A 258 8.18 15.54 -2.47
CA ASN A 258 8.08 16.19 -1.16
C ASN A 258 9.48 16.54 -0.65
N TRP A 259 9.70 17.83 -0.35
CA TRP A 259 11.00 18.34 0.09
C TRP A 259 11.21 18.26 1.61
N ILE A 260 10.27 17.73 2.37
CA ILE A 260 10.40 17.58 3.83
C ILE A 260 11.63 16.73 4.20
N GLY A 261 11.96 15.72 3.38
CA GLY A 261 13.15 14.92 3.56
C GLY A 261 14.44 15.74 3.46
N MET A 262 14.51 16.69 2.53
CA MET A 262 15.61 17.63 2.43
C MET A 262 15.65 18.57 3.64
N GLN A 263 14.51 19.09 4.08
CA GLN A 263 14.43 19.98 5.25
C GLN A 263 14.88 19.28 6.55
N LYS A 264 14.59 17.98 6.69
CA LYS A 264 15.01 17.15 7.85
C LYS A 264 16.42 16.61 7.72
N SER A 265 17.02 16.61 6.53
CA SER A 265 18.38 16.09 6.28
C SER A 265 19.47 17.03 6.79
N GLY A 266 20.72 16.57 6.78
CA GLY A 266 21.90 17.35 7.19
C GLY A 266 22.30 18.47 6.22
N GLY A 267 21.62 18.68 5.10
CA GLY A 267 21.94 19.74 4.16
C GLY A 267 21.19 19.70 2.83
N ARG A 268 21.22 20.80 2.12
CA ARG A 268 20.65 20.93 0.78
C ARG A 268 21.73 20.65 -0.29
N ARG A 269 21.39 19.73 -1.22
CA ARG A 269 22.31 19.28 -2.26
C ARG A 269 22.64 20.38 -3.25
N VAL A 270 23.95 20.54 -3.51
CA VAL A 270 24.49 21.25 -4.67
C VAL A 270 24.87 20.23 -5.74
N LYS A 271 24.49 20.52 -6.98
CA LYS A 271 24.90 19.80 -8.17
C LYS A 271 25.08 20.83 -9.28
N ARG A 272 26.31 21.32 -9.42
CA ARG A 272 26.70 22.34 -10.43
C ARG A 272 27.80 21.80 -11.29
N VAL A 273 27.79 22.17 -12.57
CA VAL A 273 28.76 21.73 -13.55
C VAL A 273 29.46 22.95 -14.13
N VAL A 274 30.78 22.90 -14.15
CA VAL A 274 31.65 23.88 -14.88
C VAL A 274 32.24 23.15 -16.07
N TYR A 275 32.16 23.76 -17.23
CA TYR A 275 32.70 23.22 -18.47
C TYR A 275 34.04 23.86 -18.75
N PHE A 276 35.06 23.03 -18.99
CA PHE A 276 36.40 23.48 -19.33
C PHE A 276 36.71 23.21 -20.78
N ASP A 277 37.48 24.14 -21.40
CA ASP A 277 38.00 23.95 -22.75
C ASP A 277 39.06 22.84 -22.75
N PHE A 278 38.88 21.83 -23.59
CA PHE A 278 39.86 20.74 -23.79
C PHE A 278 41.25 21.18 -24.02
N ARG A 279 41.43 22.26 -24.83
CA ARG A 279 42.72 22.78 -25.21
C ARG A 279 43.54 23.38 -24.04
N SER A 280 42.83 23.68 -22.93
CA SER A 280 43.46 24.17 -21.71
C SER A 280 43.93 23.04 -20.77
N VAL A 281 43.52 21.82 -21.01
CA VAL A 281 43.93 20.66 -20.20
C VAL A 281 45.27 20.16 -20.67
N ARG A 282 46.29 20.23 -19.80
CA ARG A 282 47.66 19.84 -20.09
C ARG A 282 48.35 19.22 -18.90
N LEU A 283 49.47 18.58 -19.13
CA LEU A 283 50.38 18.16 -18.07
C LEU A 283 50.99 19.41 -17.41
N VAL A 284 51.24 19.32 -16.13
CA VAL A 284 51.81 20.44 -15.37
C VAL A 284 53.30 20.59 -15.71
N ASP A 285 53.69 21.77 -16.23
CA ASP A 285 55.06 22.15 -16.43
C ASP A 285 55.69 22.75 -15.16
N GLU A 286 57.03 22.91 -15.16
CA GLU A 286 57.76 23.44 -14.01
C GLU A 286 57.36 24.87 -13.65
N THR A 287 56.91 25.66 -14.63
CA THR A 287 56.43 27.04 -14.40
C THR A 287 55.13 27.05 -13.63
N LEU A 288 54.16 26.27 -14.08
CA LEU A 288 52.85 26.14 -13.41
C LEU A 288 53.03 25.51 -12.02
N LYS A 289 53.88 24.46 -11.89
CA LYS A 289 54.22 23.86 -10.61
C LYS A 289 54.75 24.88 -9.61
N ARG A 290 55.70 25.70 -9.99
CA ARG A 290 56.30 26.74 -9.14
C ARG A 290 55.26 27.77 -8.70
N ASN A 291 54.41 28.21 -9.63
CA ASN A 291 53.34 29.16 -9.35
C ASN A 291 52.29 28.58 -8.35
N LEU A 292 51.88 27.34 -8.54
CA LEU A 292 50.93 26.70 -7.66
C LEU A 292 51.48 26.46 -6.24
N LEU A 293 52.80 26.14 -6.14
CA LEU A 293 53.47 26.00 -4.83
C LEU A 293 53.61 27.35 -4.13
N ALA A 294 54.02 28.39 -4.85
CA ALA A 294 54.20 29.75 -4.32
C ALA A 294 52.88 30.33 -3.78
N LYS A 295 51.74 30.01 -4.40
CA LYS A 295 50.40 30.44 -4.00
C LYS A 295 49.73 29.48 -3.02
N HIS A 296 50.39 28.41 -2.62
CA HIS A 296 49.85 27.38 -1.75
C HIS A 296 48.62 26.64 -2.28
N PHE A 297 48.39 26.65 -3.60
CA PHE A 297 47.31 25.90 -4.25
C PHE A 297 47.61 24.41 -4.40
N ALA A 298 48.89 24.04 -4.31
CA ALA A 298 49.36 22.67 -4.31
C ALA A 298 50.48 22.50 -3.27
N THR A 299 50.76 21.26 -2.88
CA THR A 299 51.89 20.85 -2.06
C THR A 299 52.82 19.99 -2.89
N GLU A 300 54.08 19.81 -2.49
CA GLU A 300 55.03 18.91 -3.18
C GLU A 300 54.45 17.50 -3.34
N ASP A 301 53.70 17.03 -2.35
CA ASP A 301 53.02 15.73 -2.41
C ASP A 301 51.92 15.64 -3.49
N SER A 302 51.38 16.79 -3.94
CA SER A 302 50.37 16.83 -5.01
C SER A 302 50.96 16.42 -6.38
N PHE A 303 52.27 16.50 -6.52
CA PHE A 303 53.02 16.17 -7.73
C PHE A 303 53.65 14.78 -7.67
N LYS A 304 53.67 14.14 -6.50
CA LYS A 304 54.13 12.76 -6.38
C LYS A 304 53.16 11.78 -7.03
N LEU A 305 53.75 10.79 -7.68
CA LEU A 305 52.98 9.70 -8.25
C LEU A 305 52.19 8.98 -7.12
N LYS A 306 50.99 8.49 -7.41
CA LYS A 306 50.31 7.67 -6.43
C LYS A 306 51.14 6.44 -6.09
N GLU A 307 51.33 6.15 -4.83
CA GLU A 307 52.12 5.04 -4.32
C GLU A 307 51.77 3.68 -4.97
N SER A 308 50.46 3.48 -5.28
CA SER A 308 50.01 2.29 -6.01
C SER A 308 50.51 2.20 -7.43
N LEU A 309 50.60 3.34 -8.11
CA LEU A 309 51.12 3.40 -9.48
C LEU A 309 52.65 3.30 -9.48
N GLN A 310 53.33 3.91 -8.49
CA GLN A 310 54.78 3.76 -8.30
C GLN A 310 55.15 2.31 -8.05
N LYS A 311 54.43 1.62 -7.14
CA LYS A 311 54.64 0.19 -6.88
C LYS A 311 54.39 -0.71 -8.11
N ALA A 312 53.38 -0.36 -8.92
CA ALA A 312 53.11 -1.08 -10.17
C ALA A 312 54.22 -0.92 -11.18
N ILE A 313 54.76 0.33 -11.37
CA ILE A 313 55.88 0.62 -12.23
C ILE A 313 57.14 -0.08 -11.72
N ASP A 314 57.45 -0.03 -10.45
CA ASP A 314 58.58 -0.68 -9.82
C ASP A 314 58.53 -2.20 -10.03
N LYS A 315 57.34 -2.81 -9.94
CA LYS A 315 57.11 -4.24 -10.21
C LYS A 315 57.40 -4.57 -11.70
N ASP A 316 56.83 -3.80 -12.61
CA ASP A 316 57.00 -4.03 -14.05
C ASP A 316 58.48 -3.82 -14.48
N ILE A 317 59.24 -2.91 -13.85
CA ILE A 317 60.68 -2.75 -13.99
C ILE A 317 61.43 -4.01 -13.48
N GLN A 318 61.04 -4.56 -12.34
CA GLN A 318 61.64 -5.79 -11.79
C GLN A 318 61.35 -7.01 -12.68
N GLU A 319 60.23 -7.04 -13.37
CA GLU A 319 59.85 -8.08 -14.33
C GLU A 319 60.52 -7.93 -15.70
N GLY A 320 61.42 -6.93 -15.90
CA GLY A 320 62.18 -6.73 -17.12
C GLY A 320 61.35 -6.25 -18.32
N LYS A 321 60.15 -5.69 -18.05
CA LYS A 321 59.32 -5.05 -19.09
C LYS A 321 59.97 -3.73 -19.50
N ASP A 322 60.07 -3.51 -20.82
CA ASP A 322 60.61 -2.27 -21.38
C ASP A 322 59.57 -1.15 -21.21
N ILE A 323 59.77 -0.30 -20.20
CA ILE A 323 58.86 0.79 -19.84
C ILE A 323 59.57 2.15 -20.08
N GLU A 324 60.41 2.23 -21.12
CA GLU A 324 61.18 3.43 -21.36
C GLU A 324 60.32 4.67 -21.50
N ASP A 325 59.14 4.59 -22.11
CA ASP A 325 58.17 5.67 -22.26
C ASP A 325 57.48 6.06 -20.93
N LEU A 326 57.31 5.14 -19.99
CA LEU A 326 56.70 5.40 -18.68
C LEU A 326 57.74 5.90 -17.64
N LYS A 327 59.04 5.77 -17.90
CA LYS A 327 60.09 6.32 -17.07
C LYS A 327 60.27 7.83 -17.26
N ASN A 328 59.67 8.43 -18.30
CA ASN A 328 59.72 9.86 -18.51
C ASN A 328 58.93 10.59 -17.41
N PRO A 329 59.55 11.35 -16.51
CA PRO A 329 58.87 12.11 -15.48
C PRO A 329 57.76 13.02 -16.00
N ALA A 330 57.91 13.50 -17.23
CA ALA A 330 56.90 14.33 -17.87
C ALA A 330 55.59 13.56 -18.19
N ALA A 331 55.71 12.27 -18.56
CA ALA A 331 54.54 11.43 -18.85
C ALA A 331 53.73 11.08 -17.60
N LEU A 332 54.36 11.11 -16.43
CA LEU A 332 53.79 10.81 -15.13
C LEU A 332 53.34 12.07 -14.36
N ALA A 333 53.57 13.25 -14.91
CA ALA A 333 53.16 14.51 -14.30
C ALA A 333 51.64 14.59 -14.18
N PRO A 334 51.08 15.11 -13.10
CA PRO A 334 49.64 15.31 -12.97
C PRO A 334 49.17 16.35 -14.01
N THR A 335 47.90 16.23 -14.41
CA THR A 335 47.28 17.26 -15.22
C THR A 335 46.88 18.47 -14.35
N ASN A 336 46.84 19.64 -14.94
CA ASN A 336 46.37 20.86 -14.30
C ASN A 336 44.92 20.70 -13.82
N LEU A 337 44.05 20.04 -14.58
CA LEU A 337 42.67 19.72 -14.22
C LEU A 337 42.58 18.78 -13.00
N GLN A 338 43.47 17.80 -12.90
CA GLN A 338 43.58 16.93 -11.76
C GLN A 338 43.92 17.70 -10.47
N LEU A 339 44.85 18.63 -10.54
CA LEU A 339 45.24 19.47 -9.40
C LEU A 339 44.11 20.41 -9.00
N TYR A 340 43.48 21.07 -9.97
CA TYR A 340 42.29 21.90 -9.72
C TYR A 340 41.20 21.14 -9.02
N ARG A 341 40.81 19.98 -9.53
CA ARG A 341 39.74 19.14 -8.95
C ARG A 341 40.07 18.76 -7.52
N LYS A 342 41.30 18.31 -7.23
CA LYS A 342 41.74 17.96 -5.86
C LYS A 342 41.76 19.19 -4.94
N PHE A 343 42.19 20.32 -5.43
CA PHE A 343 42.21 21.57 -4.69
C PHE A 343 40.80 22.01 -4.33
N MET A 344 39.88 22.01 -5.28
CA MET A 344 38.49 22.38 -5.05
C MET A 344 37.79 21.44 -4.08
N GLU A 345 38.08 20.14 -4.12
CA GLU A 345 37.58 19.21 -3.14
C GLU A 345 38.07 19.50 -1.73
N LYS A 346 39.35 19.81 -1.57
CA LYS A 346 39.95 20.25 -0.31
C LYS A 346 39.36 21.58 0.17
N TYR A 347 39.18 22.54 -0.70
CA TYR A 347 38.58 23.85 -0.43
C TYR A 347 37.15 23.66 0.11
N LEU A 348 36.33 22.83 -0.55
CA LEU A 348 34.97 22.54 -0.08
C LEU A 348 34.95 21.90 1.31
N ARG A 349 35.90 21.00 1.60
CA ARG A 349 36.01 20.34 2.93
C ARG A 349 36.38 21.32 4.04
N GLN A 350 37.04 22.43 3.71
CA GLN A 350 37.44 23.44 4.68
C GLN A 350 36.39 24.52 4.93
N ARG A 351 35.35 24.56 4.09
CA ARG A 351 34.24 25.52 4.25
C ARG A 351 33.29 25.10 5.38
N PRO A 352 33.06 25.95 6.40
CA PRO A 352 32.19 25.61 7.54
C PRO A 352 30.73 25.38 7.16
N GLU A 353 30.28 26.02 6.06
CA GLU A 353 28.91 25.93 5.54
C GLU A 353 28.65 24.59 4.81
N VAL A 354 29.69 23.89 4.41
CA VAL A 354 29.59 22.60 3.70
C VAL A 354 29.49 21.46 4.71
N ASN A 355 28.57 20.54 4.49
CA ASN A 355 28.45 19.34 5.30
C ASN A 355 29.38 18.23 4.76
N THR A 356 30.42 17.93 5.53
CA THR A 356 31.43 16.91 5.19
C THR A 356 31.02 15.48 5.54
N ASP A 357 29.96 15.32 6.35
CA ASP A 357 29.43 13.98 6.71
C ASP A 357 28.58 13.38 5.59
N LEU A 358 28.15 14.22 4.65
CA LEU A 358 27.43 13.79 3.45
C LEU A 358 28.40 13.68 2.27
N THR A 359 27.93 13.06 1.18
CA THR A 359 28.72 12.86 -0.03
C THR A 359 29.27 14.19 -0.55
N LEU A 360 30.60 14.30 -0.63
CA LEU A 360 31.30 15.43 -1.17
C LEU A 360 32.30 14.95 -2.19
N MET A 361 32.19 15.45 -3.43
CA MET A 361 33.14 15.16 -4.52
C MET A 361 33.15 16.26 -5.55
N VAL A 362 34.29 16.42 -6.16
CA VAL A 362 34.46 17.18 -7.42
C VAL A 362 34.89 16.17 -8.48
N ARG A 363 33.99 15.83 -9.38
CA ARG A 363 34.20 14.73 -10.33
C ARG A 363 34.22 15.19 -11.77
N HIS A 364 34.98 14.45 -12.56
CA HIS A 364 34.97 14.54 -14.00
C HIS A 364 33.82 13.75 -14.57
N MET A 365 33.09 14.32 -15.50
CA MET A 365 32.00 13.66 -16.21
C MET A 365 32.43 13.39 -17.67
N GLU A 366 31.59 12.66 -18.39
CA GLU A 366 31.79 12.37 -19.79
C GLU A 366 31.85 13.65 -20.60
N ALA A 367 32.80 13.71 -21.53
CA ALA A 367 33.04 14.85 -22.39
C ALA A 367 31.85 15.18 -23.28
N THR A 368 31.59 16.47 -23.48
CA THR A 368 30.46 16.96 -24.29
C THR A 368 30.95 17.91 -25.40
N GLN A 369 30.04 18.28 -26.30
CA GLN A 369 30.32 19.31 -27.31
C GLN A 369 30.64 20.68 -26.68
N CYS A 370 30.17 20.94 -25.46
CA CYS A 370 30.43 22.15 -24.69
C CYS A 370 31.67 22.03 -23.81
N GLY A 371 32.61 21.13 -24.13
CA GLY A 371 33.85 20.95 -23.39
C GLY A 371 33.80 19.84 -22.36
N LEU A 372 34.72 19.92 -21.40
CA LEU A 372 34.96 18.92 -20.38
C LEU A 372 34.21 19.28 -19.07
N PRO A 373 33.14 18.58 -18.69
CA PRO A 373 32.35 18.94 -17.52
C PRO A 373 33.01 18.45 -16.22
N ILE A 374 33.14 19.35 -15.26
CA ILE A 374 33.51 19.05 -13.88
C ILE A 374 32.31 19.34 -13.00
N GLU A 375 31.77 18.31 -12.35
CA GLU A 375 30.63 18.42 -11.47
C GLU A 375 31.07 18.62 -10.02
N PHE A 376 30.54 19.68 -9.42
CA PHE A 376 30.60 19.95 -7.99
C PHE A 376 29.38 19.33 -7.31
N TYR A 377 29.59 18.29 -6.52
CA TYR A 377 28.56 17.58 -5.81
C TYR A 377 28.83 17.59 -4.31
N PHE A 378 28.04 18.34 -3.56
CA PHE A 378 28.18 18.48 -2.11
C PHE A 378 26.89 18.97 -1.48
N PHE A 379 26.86 19.15 -0.15
CA PHE A 379 25.68 19.60 0.59
C PHE A 379 26.03 20.82 1.42
N ILE A 380 25.20 21.87 1.32
CA ILE A 380 25.26 23.08 2.16
C ILE A 380 24.34 22.83 3.36
N LYS A 381 24.83 23.12 4.60
CA LYS A 381 24.12 22.93 5.86
C LYS A 381 22.89 23.82 5.96
N ASP A 382 23.02 25.10 5.53
CA ASP A 382 21.88 26.02 5.50
C ASP A 382 20.94 25.66 4.34
N LYS A 383 19.67 25.44 4.69
CA LYS A 383 18.62 25.03 3.75
C LYS A 383 17.68 26.15 3.37
N VAL A 384 17.77 27.31 4.05
CA VAL A 384 17.01 28.50 3.69
C VAL A 384 17.44 28.95 2.30
N TRP A 385 16.49 29.13 1.40
CA TRP A 385 16.80 29.32 -0.02
C TRP A 385 17.73 30.48 -0.28
N VAL A 386 17.48 31.64 0.28
CA VAL A 386 18.31 32.83 0.07
C VAL A 386 19.75 32.60 0.54
N ASN A 387 19.92 32.10 1.76
CA ASN A 387 21.25 31.82 2.31
C ASN A 387 22.00 30.75 1.49
N TYR A 388 21.28 29.69 1.11
CA TYR A 388 21.81 28.63 0.29
C TYR A 388 22.34 29.17 -1.06
N GLU A 389 21.60 30.05 -1.75
CA GLU A 389 22.02 30.63 -3.04
C GLU A 389 23.21 31.55 -2.87
N HIS A 390 23.30 32.36 -1.81
CA HIS A 390 24.47 33.20 -1.52
C HIS A 390 25.73 32.34 -1.28
N ILE A 391 25.65 31.34 -0.41
CA ILE A 391 26.80 30.44 -0.16
C ILE A 391 27.20 29.71 -1.42
N LEU A 392 26.25 29.27 -2.23
CA LEU A 392 26.50 28.62 -3.50
C LEU A 392 27.19 29.56 -4.49
N ALA A 393 26.73 30.81 -4.60
CA ALA A 393 27.34 31.81 -5.44
C ALA A 393 28.79 32.04 -5.05
N ASP A 394 29.11 32.31 -3.79
CA ASP A 394 30.45 32.49 -3.28
C ASP A 394 31.40 31.34 -3.63
N ILE A 395 30.91 30.11 -3.48
CA ILE A 395 31.71 28.92 -3.81
C ILE A 395 31.95 28.79 -5.30
N MET A 396 30.94 29.05 -6.14
CA MET A 396 31.07 28.89 -7.58
C MET A 396 31.91 30.02 -8.20
N GLU A 397 31.81 31.27 -7.72
CA GLU A 397 32.65 32.39 -8.12
C GLU A 397 34.12 32.10 -7.83
N HIS A 398 34.44 31.55 -6.66
CA HIS A 398 35.79 31.08 -6.35
C HIS A 398 36.24 29.97 -7.31
N ALA A 399 35.36 29.02 -7.62
CA ALA A 399 35.68 27.95 -8.56
C ALA A 399 36.02 28.50 -9.96
N TYR A 400 35.28 29.50 -10.42
CA TYR A 400 35.56 30.14 -11.70
C TYR A 400 36.86 30.93 -11.68
N ALA A 401 37.10 31.78 -10.67
CA ALA A 401 38.26 32.59 -10.55
C ALA A 401 39.57 31.77 -10.47
N LEU A 402 39.51 30.69 -9.65
CA LEU A 402 40.66 29.81 -9.46
C LEU A 402 41.02 28.97 -10.69
N ALA A 403 40.10 28.76 -11.63
CA ALA A 403 40.40 28.03 -12.86
C ALA A 403 41.62 28.57 -13.62
N ASN A 404 41.72 29.90 -13.73
CA ASN A 404 42.84 30.56 -14.41
C ASN A 404 44.17 30.32 -13.71
N GLU A 405 44.20 30.21 -12.40
CA GLU A 405 45.43 29.94 -11.63
C GLU A 405 46.02 28.56 -11.94
N PHE A 406 45.17 27.62 -12.33
CA PHE A 406 45.58 26.30 -12.79
C PHE A 406 45.83 26.25 -14.32
N GLY A 407 45.78 27.39 -15.00
CA GLY A 407 45.93 27.46 -16.45
C GLY A 407 44.77 26.80 -17.22
N LEU A 408 43.61 26.71 -16.58
CA LEU A 408 42.36 26.17 -17.15
C LEU A 408 41.53 27.32 -17.71
N LYS A 409 40.95 27.12 -18.89
CA LYS A 409 39.96 28.03 -19.48
C LYS A 409 38.55 27.41 -19.36
N ILE A 410 37.60 28.23 -18.92
CA ILE A 410 36.21 27.87 -18.95
C ILE A 410 35.74 27.87 -20.40
N TYR A 411 34.95 26.89 -20.79
CA TYR A 411 34.41 26.82 -22.14
C TYR A 411 33.43 27.97 -22.39
N GLU A 412 33.65 28.69 -23.44
CA GLU A 412 32.78 29.75 -23.96
C GLU A 412 32.34 29.37 -25.37
N GLN A 413 31.04 29.51 -25.67
CA GLN A 413 30.49 29.15 -26.98
C GLN A 413 31.04 30.07 -28.10
N TYR A 414 31.31 31.30 -27.74
CA TYR A 414 31.90 32.31 -28.63
C TYR A 414 33.11 32.94 -27.93
N PRO A 415 34.28 32.27 -27.95
CA PRO A 415 35.50 32.83 -27.34
C PRO A 415 35.89 34.14 -28.04
N GLU A 416 36.27 35.13 -27.27
CA GLU A 416 36.91 36.34 -27.82
C GLU A 416 38.13 35.94 -28.66
N GLN A 417 38.24 36.54 -29.83
CA GLN A 417 39.35 36.29 -30.79
C GLN A 417 40.70 36.73 -30.29
#